data_0f8ad7b34a45ef319e14eb6ac2b45574
#
_entry.id   0f8ad7b34a45ef319e14eb6ac2b45574
#
_cell.length_a   1.000
_cell.length_b   1.000
_cell.length_c   1.000
_cell.angle_alpha   90.00
_cell.angle_beta   90.00
_cell.angle_gamma   90.00
#
_symmetry.space_group_name_H-M   'P 1'
#
loop_
_entity.id
_entity.type
_entity.pdbx_description
1 polymer ?
#
loop_
_entity_poly.entity_id
_entity_poly.type
_entity_poly.pdbx_seq_one_letter_code
_entity_poly.pdbx_strand_id
1 'polypeptide(L)'
;MLLMMGTADLGRVFYYSIAVTNAAREAARQGTYYDPTANPPANGYDDYADVLAAARSEVPADVTLNLPTGAPSHCLTGAPSSWRVYYPTQPNSGYVYICFDGNDSQSGPAQQTIQVNILYSFSPVTPLAGVVGADMVQVLASTTMQVQTQQ
;
A
#
# COMPACT_ATOMS: atom_id res chain seq x y z
N MET A 1 34.07 -7.57 -3.31
CA MET A 1 32.95 -7.34 -4.25
C MET A 1 31.58 -7.71 -3.68
N LEU A 2 31.40 -8.87 -3.03
CA LEU A 2 30.11 -9.29 -2.44
C LEU A 2 29.52 -8.29 -1.43
N LEU A 3 30.35 -7.69 -0.57
CA LEU A 3 29.94 -6.68 0.42
C LEU A 3 29.40 -5.40 -0.25
N MET A 4 30.03 -4.93 -1.32
CA MET A 4 29.56 -3.73 -2.06
C MET A 4 28.23 -4.00 -2.74
N MET A 5 28.04 -5.19 -3.31
CA MET A 5 26.76 -5.57 -3.92
C MET A 5 25.63 -5.68 -2.89
N GLY A 6 25.90 -6.29 -1.73
CA GLY A 6 24.91 -6.42 -0.66
C GLY A 6 24.51 -5.07 -0.05
N THR A 7 25.45 -4.13 0.10
CA THR A 7 25.12 -2.78 0.58
C THR A 7 24.28 -1.99 -0.42
N ALA A 8 24.48 -2.18 -1.72
CA ALA A 8 23.68 -1.53 -2.75
C ALA A 8 22.21 -2.02 -2.71
N ASP A 9 21.98 -3.34 -2.62
CA ASP A 9 20.62 -3.88 -2.50
C ASP A 9 19.94 -3.45 -1.19
N LEU A 10 20.68 -3.43 -0.09
CA LEU A 10 20.17 -2.93 1.19
C LEU A 10 19.72 -1.47 1.07
N GLY A 11 20.53 -0.62 0.44
CA GLY A 11 20.18 0.77 0.18
C GLY A 11 18.89 0.91 -0.66
N ARG A 12 18.72 0.04 -1.67
CA ARG A 12 17.48 0.01 -2.47
C ARG A 12 16.27 -0.44 -1.67
N VAL A 13 16.39 -1.47 -0.83
CA VAL A 13 15.29 -1.91 0.06
C VAL A 13 14.85 -0.76 0.95
N PHE A 14 15.78 -0.02 1.57
CA PHE A 14 15.45 1.15 2.38
C PHE A 14 14.75 2.24 1.57
N TYR A 15 15.25 2.55 0.38
CA TYR A 15 14.65 3.55 -0.49
C TYR A 15 13.21 3.20 -0.85
N TYR A 16 12.96 1.97 -1.32
CA TYR A 16 11.61 1.52 -1.66
C TYR A 16 10.70 1.41 -0.43
N SER A 17 11.22 1.01 0.72
CA SER A 17 10.47 0.97 1.98
C SER A 17 9.95 2.37 2.36
N ILE A 18 10.80 3.40 2.23
CA ILE A 18 10.41 4.79 2.49
C ILE A 18 9.36 5.24 1.46
N ALA A 19 9.57 4.97 0.17
CA ALA A 19 8.64 5.35 -0.88
C ALA A 19 7.26 4.71 -0.67
N VAL A 20 7.20 3.40 -0.39
CA VAL A 20 5.93 2.68 -0.13
C VAL A 20 5.26 3.18 1.15
N THR A 21 6.04 3.56 2.18
CA THR A 21 5.47 4.16 3.41
C THR A 21 4.85 5.53 3.14
N ASN A 22 5.51 6.36 2.33
CA ASN A 22 4.97 7.65 1.91
C ASN A 22 3.71 7.46 1.05
N ALA A 23 3.73 6.50 0.13
CA ALA A 23 2.58 6.13 -0.68
C ALA A 23 1.36 5.73 0.17
N ALA A 24 1.56 4.93 1.23
CA ALA A 24 0.48 4.57 2.14
C ALA A 24 -0.09 5.78 2.89
N ARG A 25 0.77 6.73 3.28
CA ARG A 25 0.33 7.98 3.95
C ARG A 25 -0.44 8.88 3.01
N GLU A 26 0.06 9.09 1.78
CA GLU A 26 -0.60 9.95 0.81
C GLU A 26 -1.94 9.36 0.36
N ALA A 27 -1.99 8.04 0.12
CA ALA A 27 -3.23 7.33 -0.15
C ALA A 27 -4.25 7.49 0.99
N ALA A 28 -3.83 7.32 2.25
CA ALA A 28 -4.71 7.52 3.40
C ALA A 28 -5.17 8.97 3.50
N ARG A 29 -4.28 9.95 3.25
CA ARG A 29 -4.62 11.38 3.24
C ARG A 29 -5.66 11.69 2.16
N GLN A 30 -5.50 11.16 0.95
CA GLN A 30 -6.47 11.32 -0.13
C GLN A 30 -7.84 10.75 0.25
N GLY A 31 -7.86 9.58 0.89
CA GLY A 31 -9.11 8.97 1.36
C GLY A 31 -9.80 9.72 2.50
N THR A 32 -9.10 10.60 3.22
CA THR A 32 -9.73 11.47 4.25
C THR A 32 -10.30 12.77 3.70
N TYR A 33 -10.00 13.10 2.44
CA TYR A 33 -10.45 14.36 1.83
C TYR A 33 -11.95 14.34 1.57
N TYR A 34 -12.61 15.45 1.85
CA TYR A 34 -14.02 15.70 1.56
C TYR A 34 -14.13 16.79 0.51
N ASP A 35 -14.85 16.52 -0.59
CA ASP A 35 -15.17 17.49 -1.62
C ASP A 35 -16.63 17.96 -1.48
N PRO A 36 -16.87 19.14 -0.88
CA PRO A 36 -18.21 19.69 -0.75
C PRO A 36 -18.77 20.21 -2.08
N THR A 37 -17.92 20.34 -3.11
CA THR A 37 -18.32 20.88 -4.42
C THR A 37 -18.76 19.80 -5.40
N ALA A 38 -18.49 18.55 -5.09
CA ALA A 38 -19.00 17.40 -5.85
C ALA A 38 -20.53 17.35 -5.81
N ASN A 39 -21.16 16.79 -6.81
CA ASN A 39 -22.62 16.67 -6.87
C ASN A 39 -23.05 15.21 -7.15
N PRO A 40 -23.44 14.43 -6.12
CA PRO A 40 -23.54 14.80 -4.70
C PRO A 40 -22.16 15.02 -4.05
N PRO A 41 -22.09 15.75 -2.92
CA PRO A 41 -20.85 15.87 -2.15
C PRO A 41 -20.27 14.50 -1.82
N ALA A 42 -18.97 14.32 -2.09
CA ALA A 42 -18.31 13.03 -2.01
C ALA A 42 -17.13 13.07 -1.04
N ASN A 43 -16.89 11.95 -0.38
CA ASN A 43 -15.67 11.76 0.38
C ASN A 43 -14.61 11.09 -0.49
N GLY A 44 -13.34 11.42 -0.31
CA GLY A 44 -12.24 10.84 -1.06
C GLY A 44 -12.12 9.32 -0.91
N TYR A 45 -12.74 8.73 0.11
CA TYR A 45 -12.78 7.28 0.28
C TYR A 45 -13.83 6.59 -0.60
N ASP A 46 -14.73 7.31 -1.24
CA ASP A 46 -15.73 6.74 -2.15
C ASP A 46 -15.11 6.32 -3.49
N ASP A 47 -13.89 6.78 -3.77
CA ASP A 47 -13.16 6.42 -4.99
C ASP A 47 -11.81 5.76 -4.69
N TYR A 48 -11.78 4.43 -4.75
CA TYR A 48 -10.55 3.65 -4.62
C TYR A 48 -9.52 3.96 -5.72
N ALA A 49 -9.97 4.42 -6.89
CA ALA A 49 -9.09 4.75 -7.98
C ALA A 49 -8.27 6.00 -7.67
N ASP A 50 -8.87 7.02 -7.05
CA ASP A 50 -8.19 8.23 -6.63
C ASP A 50 -7.20 7.96 -5.50
N VAL A 51 -7.60 7.14 -4.52
CA VAL A 51 -6.70 6.70 -3.43
C VAL A 51 -5.50 5.92 -4.00
N LEU A 52 -5.74 5.03 -4.97
CA LEU A 52 -4.67 4.30 -5.66
C LEU A 52 -3.78 5.24 -6.50
N ALA A 53 -4.36 6.22 -7.18
CA ALA A 53 -3.61 7.21 -7.96
C ALA A 53 -2.68 8.04 -7.06
N ALA A 54 -3.16 8.46 -5.88
CA ALA A 54 -2.36 9.13 -4.87
C ALA A 54 -1.18 8.25 -4.39
N ALA A 55 -1.42 6.95 -4.13
CA ALA A 55 -0.35 6.02 -3.79
C ALA A 55 0.71 5.91 -4.91
N ARG A 56 0.26 5.84 -6.16
CA ARG A 56 1.15 5.70 -7.32
C ARG A 56 2.02 6.92 -7.57
N SER A 57 1.57 8.12 -7.19
CA SER A 57 2.35 9.35 -7.36
C SER A 57 3.60 9.41 -6.46
N GLU A 58 3.62 8.65 -5.37
CA GLU A 58 4.69 8.64 -4.38
C GLU A 58 5.75 7.55 -4.59
N VAL A 59 5.51 6.62 -5.51
CA VAL A 59 6.46 5.53 -5.79
C VAL A 59 7.22 5.77 -7.08
N PRO A 60 8.47 5.24 -7.19
CA PRO A 60 9.23 5.27 -8.43
C PRO A 60 8.51 4.58 -9.60
N ALA A 61 8.84 4.97 -10.82
CA ALA A 61 8.19 4.47 -12.05
C ALA A 61 8.38 2.96 -12.30
N ASP A 62 9.35 2.33 -11.67
CA ASP A 62 9.61 0.89 -11.73
C ASP A 62 8.79 0.08 -10.69
N VAL A 63 8.02 0.76 -9.85
CA VAL A 63 7.09 0.14 -8.89
C VAL A 63 5.68 0.17 -9.44
N THR A 64 5.05 -1.00 -9.49
CA THR A 64 3.66 -1.12 -9.92
C THR A 64 2.76 -1.38 -8.70
N LEU A 65 1.87 -0.43 -8.40
CA LEU A 65 0.85 -0.59 -7.37
C LEU A 65 -0.52 -0.86 -8.00
N ASN A 66 -1.25 -1.84 -7.50
CA ASN A 66 -2.58 -2.22 -7.97
C ASN A 66 -3.52 -2.46 -6.78
N LEU A 67 -4.83 -2.39 -7.04
CA LEU A 67 -5.81 -2.93 -6.10
C LEU A 67 -5.74 -4.46 -6.14
N PRO A 68 -6.00 -5.14 -5.01
CA PRO A 68 -6.04 -6.60 -4.98
C PRO A 68 -7.19 -7.13 -5.86
N THR A 69 -6.95 -8.25 -6.52
CA THR A 69 -7.97 -8.98 -7.28
C THR A 69 -8.30 -10.26 -6.53
N GLY A 70 -9.49 -10.36 -5.99
CA GLY A 70 -9.94 -11.52 -5.22
C GLY A 70 -10.09 -11.26 -3.72
N ALA A 71 -10.22 -12.29 -2.93
CA ALA A 71 -10.37 -12.18 -1.49
C ALA A 71 -9.00 -12.29 -0.76
N PRO A 72 -8.76 -11.44 0.27
CA PRO A 72 -9.62 -10.37 0.73
C PRO A 72 -9.60 -9.20 -0.25
N SER A 73 -10.77 -8.60 -0.54
CA SER A 73 -10.89 -7.58 -1.57
C SER A 73 -10.18 -6.28 -1.18
N HIS A 74 -10.48 -5.72 -0.01
CA HIS A 74 -9.94 -4.43 0.40
C HIS A 74 -9.43 -4.39 1.85
N CYS A 75 -9.90 -5.27 2.73
CA CYS A 75 -9.49 -5.32 4.14
C CYS A 75 -8.67 -6.56 4.47
N LEU A 76 -7.48 -6.34 5.00
CA LEU A 76 -6.67 -7.39 5.59
C LEU A 76 -7.09 -7.62 7.04
N THR A 77 -7.46 -8.85 7.37
CA THR A 77 -7.85 -9.25 8.73
C THR A 77 -6.77 -10.10 9.38
N GLY A 78 -6.73 -10.08 10.71
CA GLY A 78 -5.76 -10.85 11.48
C GLY A 78 -4.40 -10.16 11.63
N ALA A 79 -3.41 -10.92 12.12
CA ALA A 79 -2.07 -10.40 12.36
C ALA A 79 -1.27 -10.25 11.05
N PRO A 80 -0.36 -9.25 10.93
CA PRO A 80 0.46 -9.05 9.73
C PRO A 80 1.26 -10.28 9.29
N SER A 81 1.59 -11.18 10.21
CA SER A 81 2.27 -12.44 9.90
C SER A 81 1.43 -13.40 9.03
N SER A 82 0.11 -13.30 9.09
CA SER A 82 -0.81 -14.09 8.26
C SER A 82 -0.97 -13.54 6.85
N TRP A 83 -0.51 -12.30 6.57
CA TRP A 83 -0.69 -11.63 5.29
C TRP A 83 0.35 -12.03 4.23
N ARG A 84 1.28 -12.92 4.56
CA ARG A 84 2.32 -13.38 3.62
C ARG A 84 1.77 -13.96 2.32
N VAL A 85 0.61 -14.57 2.35
CA VAL A 85 -0.04 -15.17 1.19
C VAL A 85 -0.66 -14.15 0.23
N TYR A 86 -0.82 -12.90 0.67
CA TYR A 86 -1.44 -11.83 -0.10
C TYR A 86 -0.43 -10.91 -0.78
N TYR A 87 0.88 -11.13 -0.57
CA TYR A 87 1.90 -10.38 -1.29
C TYR A 87 1.87 -10.74 -2.78
N PRO A 88 2.09 -9.76 -3.68
CA PRO A 88 2.20 -10.06 -5.09
C PRO A 88 3.39 -10.99 -5.37
N THR A 89 3.21 -11.91 -6.30
CA THR A 89 4.26 -12.82 -6.78
C THR A 89 5.14 -12.20 -7.85
N GLN A 90 4.74 -11.05 -8.37
CA GLN A 90 5.53 -10.31 -9.36
C GLN A 90 6.57 -9.42 -8.65
N PRO A 91 7.81 -9.35 -9.17
CA PRO A 91 8.83 -8.47 -8.63
C PRO A 91 8.44 -6.99 -8.78
N ASN A 92 8.89 -6.17 -7.84
CA ASN A 92 8.67 -4.72 -7.81
C ASN A 92 7.20 -4.31 -7.96
N SER A 93 6.30 -5.13 -7.44
CA SER A 93 4.87 -4.87 -7.44
C SER A 93 4.29 -4.84 -6.03
N GLY A 94 3.16 -4.15 -5.88
CA GLY A 94 2.45 -4.04 -4.61
C GLY A 94 0.95 -4.07 -4.78
N TYR A 95 0.25 -4.58 -3.74
CA TYR A 95 -1.19 -4.47 -3.61
C TYR A 95 -1.53 -3.44 -2.53
N VAL A 96 -2.46 -2.53 -2.88
CA VAL A 96 -2.96 -1.48 -2.00
C VAL A 96 -4.31 -1.92 -1.45
N TYR A 97 -4.35 -2.21 -0.15
CA TYR A 97 -5.56 -2.57 0.58
C TYR A 97 -6.09 -1.34 1.29
N ILE A 98 -7.33 -0.97 1.00
CA ILE A 98 -7.99 0.23 1.53
C ILE A 98 -9.18 -0.23 2.36
N CYS A 99 -9.14 0.00 3.66
CA CYS A 99 -10.10 -0.50 4.62
C CYS A 99 -10.72 0.67 5.41
N PHE A 100 -12.04 0.63 5.59
CA PHE A 100 -12.78 1.64 6.35
C PHE A 100 -13.33 1.02 7.62
N ASP A 101 -12.94 1.55 8.79
CA ASP A 101 -13.34 1.04 10.12
C ASP A 101 -13.28 -0.49 10.26
N GLY A 102 -12.27 -1.11 9.63
CA GLY A 102 -12.10 -2.55 9.59
C GLY A 102 -13.04 -3.30 8.64
N ASN A 103 -13.80 -2.58 7.83
CA ASN A 103 -14.75 -3.13 6.85
C ASN A 103 -14.30 -2.89 5.40
N ASP A 104 -14.86 -3.71 4.53
CA ASP A 104 -14.61 -3.74 3.09
C ASP A 104 -15.63 -2.91 2.28
N SER A 105 -16.56 -2.24 2.97
CA SER A 105 -17.69 -1.56 2.35
C SER A 105 -17.50 -0.05 2.34
N GLN A 106 -17.58 0.54 1.15
CA GLN A 106 -17.62 1.99 0.95
C GLN A 106 -18.96 2.62 1.34
N SER A 107 -20.02 1.82 1.47
CA SER A 107 -21.39 2.28 1.72
C SER A 107 -21.82 1.95 3.16
N GLY A 108 -21.17 2.55 4.14
CA GLY A 108 -21.54 2.44 5.55
C GLY A 108 -22.02 3.75 6.15
N PRO A 109 -22.55 3.73 7.39
CA PRO A 109 -22.72 4.96 8.17
C PRO A 109 -21.38 5.66 8.31
N ALA A 110 -21.38 6.98 8.48
CA ALA A 110 -20.21 7.87 8.51
C ALA A 110 -18.94 7.17 9.03
N GLN A 111 -18.02 6.87 8.13
CA GLN A 111 -16.82 6.12 8.46
C GLN A 111 -15.84 7.05 9.16
N GLN A 112 -15.27 6.58 10.26
CA GLN A 112 -14.43 7.43 11.12
C GLN A 112 -12.95 7.27 10.81
N THR A 113 -12.51 6.11 10.29
CA THR A 113 -11.12 5.84 10.00
C THR A 113 -10.92 5.17 8.66
N ILE A 114 -9.85 5.54 7.98
CA ILE A 114 -9.32 4.84 6.80
C ILE A 114 -7.98 4.22 7.15
N GLN A 115 -7.81 2.94 6.82
CA GLN A 115 -6.55 2.24 6.93
C GLN A 115 -6.08 1.82 5.54
N VAL A 116 -4.87 2.23 5.18
CA VAL A 116 -4.21 1.82 3.93
C VAL A 116 -3.04 0.92 4.27
N ASN A 117 -3.07 -0.29 3.73
CA ASN A 117 -1.98 -1.26 3.84
C ASN A 117 -1.42 -1.55 2.44
N ILE A 118 -0.12 -1.36 2.26
CA ILE A 118 0.57 -1.70 1.01
C ILE A 118 1.47 -2.90 1.26
N LEU A 119 1.18 -4.00 0.57
CA LEU A 119 2.02 -5.20 0.55
C LEU A 119 2.87 -5.15 -0.71
N TYR A 120 4.17 -4.91 -0.57
CA TYR A 120 5.10 -4.73 -1.67
C TYR A 120 6.16 -5.84 -1.69
N SER A 121 6.41 -6.42 -2.86
CA SER A 121 7.43 -7.44 -3.11
C SER A 121 8.60 -6.83 -3.86
N PHE A 122 9.71 -6.58 -3.14
CA PHE A 122 10.96 -6.08 -3.71
C PHE A 122 11.80 -7.24 -4.25
N SER A 123 12.34 -7.08 -5.46
CA SER A 123 13.30 -8.02 -6.04
C SER A 123 14.72 -7.44 -5.98
N PRO A 124 15.65 -8.08 -5.24
CA PRO A 124 17.06 -7.73 -5.28
C PRO A 124 17.63 -7.94 -6.71
N VAL A 125 18.56 -7.09 -7.10
CA VAL A 125 19.23 -7.20 -8.42
C VAL A 125 20.51 -8.04 -8.33
N THR A 126 21.05 -8.19 -7.13
CA THR A 126 22.29 -8.94 -6.97
C THR A 126 22.05 -10.43 -6.85
N PRO A 127 22.99 -11.27 -7.31
CA PRO A 127 22.89 -12.72 -7.22
C PRO A 127 22.93 -13.26 -5.78
N LEU A 128 23.15 -12.38 -4.78
CA LEU A 128 23.12 -12.75 -3.35
C LEU A 128 21.75 -13.24 -2.90
N ALA A 129 20.66 -12.75 -3.51
CA ALA A 129 19.29 -13.19 -3.22
C ALA A 129 19.14 -14.71 -3.45
N GLY A 130 19.68 -15.23 -4.54
CA GLY A 130 19.67 -16.67 -4.85
C GLY A 130 20.54 -17.50 -3.89
N VAL A 131 21.57 -16.91 -3.28
CA VAL A 131 22.44 -17.61 -2.32
C VAL A 131 21.77 -17.70 -0.94
N VAL A 132 20.97 -16.70 -0.56
CA VAL A 132 20.26 -16.65 0.72
C VAL A 132 18.86 -17.31 0.63
N GLY A 133 18.42 -17.71 -0.58
CA GLY A 133 17.11 -18.33 -0.80
C GLY A 133 15.93 -17.35 -0.65
N ALA A 134 16.18 -16.05 -0.76
CA ALA A 134 15.17 -15.00 -0.69
C ALA A 134 15.02 -14.33 -2.05
N ASP A 135 14.22 -14.91 -2.93
CA ASP A 135 13.99 -14.34 -4.28
C ASP A 135 13.29 -12.96 -4.22
N MET A 136 12.55 -12.69 -3.16
CA MET A 136 11.86 -11.42 -2.94
C MET A 136 11.87 -11.02 -1.45
N VAL A 137 12.00 -9.72 -1.20
CA VAL A 137 11.87 -9.12 0.14
C VAL A 137 10.47 -8.52 0.25
N GLN A 138 9.72 -8.97 1.24
CA GLN A 138 8.37 -8.49 1.52
C GLN A 138 8.43 -7.24 2.40
N VAL A 139 7.83 -6.15 1.93
CA VAL A 139 7.75 -4.87 2.63
C VAL A 139 6.27 -4.57 2.92
N LEU A 140 5.96 -4.29 4.17
CA LEU A 140 4.63 -3.84 4.61
C LEU A 140 4.70 -2.36 4.98
N ALA A 141 3.82 -1.56 4.39
CA ALA A 141 3.50 -0.22 4.87
C ALA A 141 2.04 -0.16 5.31
N SER A 142 1.79 0.40 6.48
CA SER A 142 0.44 0.54 7.04
C SER A 142 0.27 1.93 7.62
N THR A 143 -0.85 2.58 7.28
CA THR A 143 -1.21 3.90 7.80
C THR A 143 -2.70 3.94 8.08
N THR A 144 -3.07 4.49 9.24
CA THR A 144 -4.46 4.73 9.63
C THR A 144 -4.66 6.20 9.88
N MET A 145 -5.70 6.79 9.29
CA MET A 145 -6.08 8.19 9.47
C MET A 145 -7.56 8.31 9.79
N GLN A 146 -7.94 9.39 10.49
CA GLN A 146 -9.34 9.72 10.74
C GLN A 146 -9.92 10.45 9.54
N VAL A 147 -11.10 10.04 9.11
CA VAL A 147 -11.84 10.70 8.05
C VAL A 147 -12.47 11.98 8.62
N GLN A 148 -12.38 13.08 7.88
CA GLN A 148 -13.06 14.31 8.26
C GLN A 148 -14.57 14.13 8.05
N THR A 149 -15.30 13.96 9.14
CA THR A 149 -16.76 13.99 9.10
C THR A 149 -17.23 15.44 9.10
N GLN A 150 -18.15 15.77 8.20
CA GLN A 150 -18.86 17.04 8.31
C GLN A 150 -19.69 17.06 9.60
N GLN A 151 -19.52 18.10 10.40
CA GLN A 151 -20.50 18.56 11.40
C GLN A 151 -21.53 19.45 10.74
#